data_cbd8b501354760b58cf500e4a82e0aec
#
_entry.id   cbd8b501354760b58cf500e4a82e0aec
#
_cell.length_a   1.000
_cell.length_b   1.000
_cell.length_c   1.000
_cell.angle_alpha   90.00
_cell.angle_beta   90.00
_cell.angle_gamma   90.00
#
_symmetry.space_group_name_H-M   'P 1'
#
loop_
_entity.id
_entity.type
_entity.pdbx_description
1 polymer ?
#
loop_
_entity_poly.entity_id
_entity_poly.type
_entity_poly.pdbx_seq_one_letter_code
_entity_poly.pdbx_strand_id
1 'polypeptide(L)'
;NWLLKGELSQYDVEGIVLIDELETHLHVELQRKILPFLTEFFPRIQFIITTHSAYILNSISNACIYDLEKQVRFTDFSSYSVDDIAEGYLDATAFSDELQKKAKRYQELYGRTDLSDDERAERADLRMELKDAEDVLSKIEGKKVL
;
A
#
# COMPACT_ATOMS: atom_id res chain seq x y z
N ASN A 1 6.47 38.70 3.52
CA ASN A 1 5.94 37.84 4.60
C ASN A 1 5.02 38.54 5.58
N TRP A 2 4.41 39.65 5.19
CA TRP A 2 3.42 40.36 5.96
C TRP A 2 1.99 39.78 5.83
N LEU A 3 1.72 39.06 4.74
CA LEU A 3 0.43 38.38 4.48
C LEU A 3 0.14 37.23 5.46
N LEU A 4 1.16 36.59 6.00
CA LEU A 4 0.99 35.42 6.86
C LEU A 4 0.70 35.70 8.35
N LYS A 5 1.00 36.94 8.83
CA LYS A 5 0.84 37.25 10.27
C LYS A 5 -0.53 37.79 10.69
N GLY A 6 -1.34 38.24 9.74
CA GLY A 6 -2.67 38.79 10.05
C GLY A 6 -3.84 37.86 9.77
N GLU A 7 -3.64 36.87 8.94
CA GLU A 7 -4.72 35.99 8.46
C GLU A 7 -4.67 34.56 9.01
N LEU A 8 -3.59 34.13 9.67
CA LEU A 8 -3.47 32.80 10.28
C LEU A 8 -4.54 32.55 11.37
N SER A 9 -5.09 33.61 11.97
CA SER A 9 -6.21 33.48 12.92
C SER A 9 -7.54 33.10 12.24
N GLN A 10 -7.67 33.24 10.93
CA GLN A 10 -8.86 32.84 10.20
C GLN A 10 -8.90 31.33 9.93
N TYR A 11 -7.75 30.66 9.95
CA TYR A 11 -7.63 29.22 9.74
C TYR A 11 -7.53 28.42 11.04
N ASP A 12 -7.53 29.09 12.21
CA ASP A 12 -7.57 28.45 13.52
C ASP A 12 -9.01 28.06 13.91
N VAL A 13 -9.65 27.33 13.02
CA VAL A 13 -10.99 26.79 13.24
C VAL A 13 -10.89 25.33 13.69
N GLU A 14 -11.75 24.97 14.63
CA GLU A 14 -11.90 23.58 15.07
C GLU A 14 -12.96 22.89 14.19
N GLY A 15 -12.70 21.63 13.83
CA GLY A 15 -13.67 20.88 13.06
C GLY A 15 -13.18 19.51 12.64
N ILE A 16 -14.04 18.84 11.90
CA ILE A 16 -13.74 17.55 11.27
C ILE A 16 -13.96 17.71 9.77
N VAL A 17 -12.98 17.28 8.99
CA VAL A 17 -13.05 17.27 7.53
C VAL A 17 -12.96 15.83 7.05
N LEU A 18 -13.92 15.42 6.23
CA LEU A 18 -13.99 14.11 5.59
C LEU A 18 -13.57 14.27 4.13
N ILE A 19 -12.58 13.51 3.69
CA ILE A 19 -12.12 13.52 2.29
C ILE A 19 -12.10 12.09 1.81
N ASP A 20 -12.85 11.83 0.75
CA ASP A 20 -12.88 10.52 0.10
C ASP A 20 -11.91 10.51 -1.07
N GLU A 21 -11.09 9.45 -1.17
CA GLU A 21 -10.08 9.28 -2.22
C GLU A 21 -9.22 10.53 -2.44
N LEU A 22 -8.47 10.94 -1.42
CA LEU A 22 -7.67 12.18 -1.45
C LEU A 22 -6.69 12.24 -2.63
N GLU A 23 -6.21 11.12 -3.13
CA GLU A 23 -5.30 11.02 -4.29
C GLU A 23 -5.95 11.35 -5.62
N THR A 24 -7.28 11.32 -5.71
CA THR A 24 -8.00 11.48 -6.97
C THR A 24 -7.60 12.77 -7.68
N HIS A 25 -7.14 12.64 -8.92
CA HIS A 25 -6.61 13.71 -9.77
C HIS A 25 -5.33 14.42 -9.27
N LEU A 26 -4.68 13.92 -8.22
CA LEU A 26 -3.41 14.45 -7.75
C LEU A 26 -2.22 13.72 -8.38
N HIS A 27 -1.28 14.50 -8.94
CA HIS A 27 0.02 13.95 -9.31
C HIS A 27 0.79 13.49 -8.06
N VAL A 28 1.63 12.45 -8.20
CA VAL A 28 2.39 11.82 -7.11
C VAL A 28 3.13 12.83 -6.21
N GLU A 29 3.72 13.86 -6.80
CA GLU A 29 4.39 14.93 -6.04
C GLU A 29 3.44 15.71 -5.10
N LEU A 30 2.19 15.88 -5.50
CA LEU A 30 1.17 16.53 -4.68
C LEU A 30 0.63 15.56 -3.62
N GLN A 31 0.48 14.28 -3.93
CA GLN A 31 0.05 13.27 -2.96
C GLN A 31 0.99 13.22 -1.74
N ARG A 32 2.31 13.38 -1.95
CA ARG A 32 3.30 13.43 -0.86
C ARG A 32 3.23 14.68 0.00
N LYS A 33 2.63 15.77 -0.49
CA LYS A 33 2.66 17.09 0.16
C LYS A 33 1.32 17.52 0.74
N ILE A 34 0.22 16.93 0.25
CA ILE A 34 -1.12 17.44 0.57
C ILE A 34 -1.47 17.29 2.05
N LEU A 35 -1.22 16.14 2.67
CA LEU A 35 -1.52 15.93 4.09
C LEU A 35 -0.65 16.77 5.03
N PRO A 36 0.69 16.79 4.88
CA PRO A 36 1.53 17.70 5.64
C PRO A 36 1.06 19.16 5.51
N PHE A 37 0.73 19.60 4.29
CA PHE A 37 0.22 20.95 4.06
C PHE A 37 -1.11 21.20 4.80
N LEU A 38 -2.09 20.32 4.69
CA LEU A 38 -3.39 20.47 5.34
C LEU A 38 -3.28 20.49 6.87
N THR A 39 -2.47 19.61 7.44
CA THR A 39 -2.28 19.54 8.91
C THR A 39 -1.47 20.70 9.47
N GLU A 40 -0.55 21.28 8.69
CA GLU A 40 0.18 22.48 9.06
C GLU A 40 -0.71 23.74 9.00
N PHE A 41 -1.53 23.86 7.95
CA PHE A 41 -2.41 25.01 7.75
C PHE A 41 -3.61 25.03 8.69
N PHE A 42 -4.13 23.84 9.05
CA PHE A 42 -5.32 23.67 9.87
C PHE A 42 -5.04 22.77 11.09
N PRO A 43 -4.25 23.26 12.06
CA PRO A 43 -3.75 22.39 13.16
C PRO A 43 -4.84 21.92 14.13
N ARG A 44 -6.05 22.53 14.10
CA ARG A 44 -7.17 22.17 14.97
C ARG A 44 -8.30 21.44 14.21
N ILE A 45 -8.05 21.06 12.97
CA ILE A 45 -8.97 20.23 12.19
C ILE A 45 -8.53 18.76 12.27
N GLN A 46 -9.47 17.90 12.59
CA GLN A 46 -9.29 16.46 12.42
C GLN A 46 -9.66 16.08 10.98
N PHE A 47 -8.69 15.56 10.25
CA PHE A 47 -8.93 15.00 8.92
C PHE A 47 -9.24 13.51 9.03
N ILE A 48 -10.33 13.06 8.40
CA ILE A 48 -10.68 11.66 8.20
C ILE A 48 -10.68 11.43 6.69
N ILE A 49 -9.79 10.57 6.23
CA ILE A 49 -9.45 10.47 4.81
C ILE A 49 -9.50 9.02 4.39
N THR A 50 -10.10 8.74 3.24
CA THR A 50 -9.90 7.46 2.55
C THR A 50 -8.86 7.63 1.46
N THR A 51 -8.03 6.61 1.26
CA THR A 51 -6.98 6.62 0.23
C THR A 51 -6.53 5.21 -0.11
N HIS A 52 -6.16 5.01 -1.37
CA HIS A 52 -5.43 3.83 -1.86
C HIS A 52 -3.98 4.17 -2.22
N SER A 53 -3.49 5.36 -1.87
CA SER A 53 -2.14 5.82 -2.21
C SER A 53 -1.13 5.56 -1.10
N ALA A 54 -0.13 4.73 -1.38
CA ALA A 54 1.03 4.54 -0.52
C ALA A 54 1.81 5.85 -0.29
N TYR A 55 1.79 6.78 -1.24
CA TYR A 55 2.43 8.09 -1.12
C TYR A 55 1.77 8.98 -0.06
N ILE A 56 0.44 8.93 0.05
CA ILE A 56 -0.31 9.64 1.07
C ILE A 56 -0.07 9.00 2.44
N LEU A 57 -0.15 7.67 2.55
CA LEU A 57 0.08 6.95 3.79
C LEU A 57 1.50 7.17 4.34
N ASN A 58 2.50 7.26 3.47
CA ASN A 58 3.90 7.52 3.86
C ASN A 58 4.17 8.99 4.21
N SER A 59 3.31 9.92 3.82
CA SER A 59 3.59 11.36 3.89
C SER A 59 3.50 11.96 5.30
N ILE A 60 2.92 11.24 6.27
CA ILE A 60 2.64 11.74 7.60
C ILE A 60 2.88 10.69 8.67
N SER A 61 3.48 11.08 9.81
CA SER A 61 3.84 10.17 10.90
C SER A 61 2.83 10.13 12.05
N ASN A 62 2.01 11.18 12.21
CA ASN A 62 1.06 11.30 13.32
C ASN A 62 -0.37 10.89 12.94
N ALA A 63 -0.50 9.92 12.04
CA ALA A 63 -1.79 9.40 11.59
C ALA A 63 -2.14 8.08 12.27
N CYS A 64 -3.44 7.85 12.43
CA CYS A 64 -3.99 6.54 12.72
C CYS A 64 -4.56 5.98 11.42
N ILE A 65 -4.00 4.89 10.95
CA ILE A 65 -4.38 4.24 9.70
C ILE A 65 -5.20 2.99 10.04
N TYR A 66 -6.36 2.84 9.43
CA TYR A 66 -7.22 1.68 9.60
C TYR A 66 -7.49 1.03 8.25
N ASP A 67 -7.06 -0.22 8.10
CA ASP A 67 -7.37 -1.04 6.95
C ASP A 67 -8.77 -1.61 7.10
N LEU A 68 -9.68 -1.21 6.21
CA LEU A 68 -11.09 -1.60 6.25
C LEU A 68 -11.31 -3.06 5.84
N GLU A 69 -10.47 -3.60 4.98
CA GLU A 69 -10.57 -4.97 4.50
C GLU A 69 -10.04 -5.95 5.55
N LYS A 70 -8.81 -5.72 6.02
CA LYS A 70 -8.14 -6.57 7.00
C LYS A 70 -8.59 -6.29 8.44
N GLN A 71 -9.30 -5.17 8.68
CA GLN A 71 -9.75 -4.69 9.99
C GLN A 71 -8.59 -4.53 11.00
N VAL A 72 -7.46 -4.04 10.53
CA VAL A 72 -6.24 -3.85 11.31
C VAL A 72 -5.89 -2.37 11.39
N ARG A 73 -5.39 -1.97 12.56
CA ARG A 73 -4.94 -0.60 12.83
C ARG A 73 -3.43 -0.51 12.78
N PHE A 74 -2.93 0.54 12.11
CA PHE A 74 -1.52 0.92 12.07
C PHE A 74 -1.35 2.34 12.61
N THR A 75 -0.18 2.65 13.15
CA THR A 75 0.09 3.95 13.77
C THR A 75 1.06 4.81 12.99
N ASP A 76 1.93 4.23 12.17
CA ASP A 76 2.95 4.97 11.45
C ASP A 76 3.48 4.18 10.26
N PHE A 77 3.42 4.80 9.07
CA PHE A 77 4.03 4.28 7.85
C PHE A 77 5.16 5.16 7.33
N SER A 78 5.52 6.24 8.02
CA SER A 78 6.53 7.18 7.54
C SER A 78 7.94 6.59 7.46
N SER A 79 8.21 5.51 8.22
CA SER A 79 9.48 4.79 8.24
C SER A 79 9.57 3.66 7.21
N TYR A 80 8.47 3.33 6.53
CA TYR A 80 8.44 2.30 5.49
C TYR A 80 8.72 2.91 4.12
N SER A 81 9.24 2.14 3.18
CA SER A 81 9.29 2.60 1.79
C SER A 81 7.88 2.59 1.18
N VAL A 82 7.68 3.42 0.15
CA VAL A 82 6.39 3.46 -0.56
C VAL A 82 6.09 2.10 -1.20
N ASP A 83 7.12 1.41 -1.69
CA ASP A 83 6.99 0.09 -2.29
C ASP A 83 6.57 -0.97 -1.26
N ASP A 84 7.16 -0.93 -0.05
CA ASP A 84 6.77 -1.82 1.05
C ASP A 84 5.30 -1.61 1.47
N ILE A 85 4.83 -0.36 1.48
CA ILE A 85 3.44 -0.04 1.79
C ILE A 85 2.52 -0.53 0.68
N ALA A 86 2.87 -0.26 -0.58
CA ALA A 86 2.09 -0.66 -1.74
C ALA A 86 1.94 -2.19 -1.82
N GLU A 87 3.04 -2.92 -1.69
CA GLU A 87 3.03 -4.37 -1.79
C GLU A 87 2.51 -5.07 -0.52
N GLY A 88 2.90 -4.58 0.65
CA GLY A 88 2.59 -5.24 1.91
C GLY A 88 1.21 -4.94 2.47
N TYR A 89 0.69 -3.74 2.25
CA TYR A 89 -0.54 -3.27 2.89
C TYR A 89 -1.68 -2.98 1.93
N LEU A 90 -1.39 -2.44 0.75
CA LEU A 90 -2.43 -2.13 -0.25
C LEU A 90 -2.70 -3.31 -1.20
N ASP A 91 -2.00 -4.45 -1.01
CA ASP A 91 -2.04 -5.60 -1.93
C ASP A 91 -1.86 -5.18 -3.41
N ALA A 92 -1.25 -4.01 -3.61
CA ALA A 92 -0.85 -3.54 -4.92
C ALA A 92 0.35 -4.37 -5.36
N THR A 93 0.07 -5.61 -5.73
CA THR A 93 1.10 -6.47 -6.30
C THR A 93 1.55 -5.84 -7.61
N ALA A 94 2.83 -5.57 -7.71
CA ALA A 94 3.49 -5.17 -8.96
C ALA A 94 3.36 -6.25 -10.05
N PHE A 95 2.69 -7.35 -9.73
CA PHE A 95 2.53 -8.52 -10.56
C PHE A 95 1.12 -8.59 -11.14
N SER A 96 1.02 -8.82 -12.45
CA SER A 96 -0.26 -9.05 -13.11
C SER A 96 -0.99 -10.23 -12.46
N ASP A 97 -2.33 -10.19 -12.45
CA ASP A 97 -3.20 -11.29 -11.98
C ASP A 97 -2.79 -12.64 -12.57
N GLU A 98 -2.21 -12.63 -13.76
CA GLU A 98 -1.70 -13.80 -14.47
C GLU A 98 -0.50 -14.41 -13.76
N LEU A 99 0.45 -13.57 -13.30
CA LEU A 99 1.63 -14.05 -12.56
C LEU A 99 1.25 -14.62 -11.19
N GLN A 100 0.28 -14.03 -10.53
CA GLN A 100 -0.24 -14.56 -9.26
C GLN A 100 -0.91 -15.92 -9.43
N LYS A 101 -1.71 -16.10 -10.49
CA LYS A 101 -2.31 -17.40 -10.83
C LYS A 101 -1.26 -18.45 -11.11
N LYS A 102 -0.21 -18.10 -11.87
CA LYS A 102 0.93 -18.97 -12.16
C LYS A 102 1.70 -19.35 -10.89
N ALA A 103 1.94 -18.39 -10.00
CA ALA A 103 2.61 -18.66 -8.72
C ALA A 103 1.80 -19.57 -7.80
N LYS A 104 0.47 -19.37 -7.69
CA LYS A 104 -0.41 -20.28 -6.95
C LYS A 104 -0.39 -21.70 -7.54
N ARG A 105 -0.48 -21.82 -8.87
CA ARG A 105 -0.46 -23.10 -9.56
C ARG A 105 0.87 -23.82 -9.34
N TYR A 106 1.98 -23.11 -9.41
CA TYR A 106 3.31 -23.64 -9.10
C TYR A 106 3.38 -24.18 -7.67
N GLN A 107 2.86 -23.46 -6.67
CA GLN A 107 2.83 -23.92 -5.27
C GLN A 107 2.01 -25.18 -5.07
N GLU A 108 0.84 -25.29 -5.71
CA GLU A 108 0.02 -26.50 -5.67
C GLU A 108 0.78 -27.72 -6.18
N LEU A 109 1.54 -27.55 -7.27
CA LEU A 109 2.35 -28.61 -7.87
C LEU A 109 3.64 -28.90 -7.09
N TYR A 110 4.22 -27.89 -6.41
CA TYR A 110 5.49 -28.04 -5.68
C TYR A 110 5.40 -28.98 -4.48
N GLY A 111 4.28 -28.94 -3.75
CA GLY A 111 4.05 -29.76 -2.54
C GLY A 111 3.62 -31.21 -2.82
N ARG A 112 3.42 -31.59 -4.09
CA ARG A 112 2.93 -32.89 -4.46
C ARG A 112 4.04 -33.81 -4.98
N THR A 113 4.03 -35.07 -4.52
CA THR A 113 4.97 -36.11 -4.95
C THR A 113 4.39 -37.02 -6.03
N ASP A 114 3.07 -37.01 -6.23
CA ASP A 114 2.27 -37.84 -7.12
C ASP A 114 1.88 -37.18 -8.44
N LEU A 115 2.78 -36.36 -9.00
CA LEU A 115 2.54 -35.61 -10.23
C LEU A 115 2.54 -36.52 -11.45
N SER A 116 1.58 -36.32 -12.36
CA SER A 116 1.61 -36.88 -13.72
C SER A 116 2.76 -36.28 -14.54
N ASP A 117 3.08 -36.88 -15.67
CA ASP A 117 4.14 -36.37 -16.55
C ASP A 117 3.79 -35.00 -17.11
N ASP A 118 2.51 -34.73 -17.40
CA ASP A 118 2.03 -33.42 -17.84
C ASP A 118 2.16 -32.37 -16.73
N GLU A 119 1.80 -32.71 -15.47
CA GLU A 119 1.95 -31.82 -14.31
C GLU A 119 3.43 -31.53 -13.98
N ARG A 120 4.33 -32.48 -14.24
CA ARG A 120 5.79 -32.26 -14.09
C ARG A 120 6.31 -31.28 -15.13
N ALA A 121 5.85 -31.40 -16.37
CA ALA A 121 6.19 -30.47 -17.45
C ALA A 121 5.65 -29.06 -17.13
N GLU A 122 4.36 -28.96 -16.75
CA GLU A 122 3.73 -27.70 -16.35
C GLU A 122 4.51 -27.03 -15.19
N ARG A 123 4.92 -27.80 -14.18
CA ARG A 123 5.72 -27.27 -13.07
C ARG A 123 7.09 -26.74 -13.50
N ALA A 124 7.72 -27.43 -14.48
CA ALA A 124 9.01 -26.98 -15.00
C ALA A 124 8.90 -25.68 -15.79
N ASP A 125 7.85 -25.55 -16.62
CA ASP A 125 7.57 -24.34 -17.40
C ASP A 125 7.24 -23.16 -16.48
N LEU A 126 6.36 -23.35 -15.49
CA LEU A 126 6.03 -22.34 -14.48
C LEU A 126 7.27 -21.89 -13.69
N ARG A 127 8.19 -22.80 -13.37
CA ARG A 127 9.44 -22.47 -12.70
C ARG A 127 10.34 -21.59 -13.55
N MET A 128 10.40 -21.83 -14.87
CA MET A 128 11.19 -20.97 -15.77
C MET A 128 10.58 -19.58 -15.88
N GLU A 129 9.26 -19.49 -16.05
CA GLU A 129 8.55 -18.23 -16.16
C GLU A 129 8.58 -17.40 -14.84
N LEU A 130 8.57 -18.07 -13.69
CA LEU A 130 8.61 -17.42 -12.38
C LEU A 130 10.03 -17.19 -11.86
N LYS A 131 11.08 -17.64 -12.57
CA LYS A 131 12.47 -17.49 -12.14
C LYS A 131 12.88 -16.02 -11.99
N ASP A 132 12.35 -15.15 -12.83
CA ASP A 132 12.56 -13.70 -12.76
C ASP A 132 11.66 -13.02 -11.69
N ALA A 133 10.76 -13.79 -11.09
CA ALA A 133 9.84 -13.38 -10.04
C ALA A 133 10.16 -14.07 -8.69
N GLU A 134 11.44 -14.31 -8.43
CA GLU A 134 11.93 -15.01 -7.22
C GLU A 134 11.45 -14.33 -5.92
N ASP A 135 11.28 -13.02 -5.93
CA ASP A 135 10.73 -12.24 -4.82
C ASP A 135 9.27 -12.59 -4.52
N VAL A 136 8.48 -12.96 -5.53
CA VAL A 136 7.08 -13.38 -5.34
C VAL A 136 7.02 -14.72 -4.63
N LEU A 137 7.88 -15.64 -5.02
CA LEU A 137 7.93 -16.97 -4.43
C LEU A 137 8.36 -16.91 -2.96
N SER A 138 9.35 -16.09 -2.62
CA SER A 138 9.81 -15.90 -1.25
C SER A 138 8.73 -15.27 -0.33
N LYS A 139 7.96 -14.32 -0.84
CA LYS A 139 6.84 -13.69 -0.10
C LYS A 139 5.66 -14.65 0.10
N ILE A 140 5.40 -15.53 -0.87
CA ILE A 140 4.34 -16.55 -0.76
C ILE A 140 4.78 -17.68 0.22
N GLU A 141 6.05 -18.06 0.21
CA GLU A 141 6.60 -19.06 1.15
C GLU A 141 6.69 -18.52 2.58
N GLY A 142 7.03 -17.24 2.77
CA GLY A 142 7.10 -16.59 4.09
C GLY A 142 5.75 -16.46 4.80
N LYS A 143 4.63 -16.45 4.09
CA LYS A 143 3.28 -16.45 4.69
C LYS A 143 2.87 -17.81 5.30
N LYS A 144 3.66 -18.87 5.14
CA LYS A 144 3.37 -20.21 5.72
C LYS A 144 3.99 -20.45 7.10
N VAL A 145 4.68 -19.46 7.70
CA VAL A 145 5.40 -19.59 8.97
C VAL A 145 4.89 -18.61 10.01
N LEU A 146 3.57 -18.44 10.13
CA LEU A 146 2.96 -17.86 11.34
C LEU A 146 1.61 -18.52 11.59
#